data_a68e743d66e64699972a044124d94823
#
_entry.id   a68e743d66e64699972a044124d94823
#
_cell.length_a   1.000
_cell.length_b   1.000
_cell.length_c   1.000
_cell.angle_alpha   90.00
_cell.angle_beta   90.00
_cell.angle_gamma   90.00
#
_symmetry.space_group_name_H-M   'P 1'
#
loop_
_entity.id
_entity.type
_entity.pdbx_description
1 polymer ?
#
loop_
_entity_poly.entity_id
_entity_poly.type
_entity_poly.pdbx_seq_one_letter_code
_entity_poly.pdbx_strand_id
1 'polypeptide(L)'
;MQIIQKYNYAELTRQEGDVRLYLTPDGESLPSVTSILNKTKDKAFLKKWRARVGEKKAEKIIADSAKIGTALHLYIERFVNGDKYKDLTEIGVQAEKMAQKIIDEGLKDVSEIWGSEVHLYYPGKYAGTTDMIGIYK
;
A
#
# COMPACT_ATOMS: atom_id res chain seq x y z
N MET A 1 0.59 19.77 -0.44
CA MET A 1 1.94 19.22 -0.56
C MET A 1 2.15 18.74 -1.98
N GLN A 2 3.32 18.94 -2.57
CA GLN A 2 3.58 18.52 -3.95
C GLN A 2 4.73 17.53 -3.99
N ILE A 3 4.66 16.59 -4.93
CA ILE A 3 5.74 15.63 -5.18
C ILE A 3 6.86 16.34 -5.95
N ILE A 4 8.09 16.21 -5.44
CA ILE A 4 9.29 16.69 -6.11
C ILE A 4 9.88 15.51 -6.89
N GLN A 5 10.01 15.67 -8.23
CA GLN A 5 10.58 14.64 -9.10
C GLN A 5 12.10 14.59 -8.92
N LYS A 6 12.56 13.83 -7.92
CA LYS A 6 13.98 13.72 -7.61
C LYS A 6 14.66 12.57 -8.37
N TYR A 7 13.97 11.46 -8.57
CA TYR A 7 14.49 10.27 -9.24
C TYR A 7 13.55 9.82 -10.33
N ASN A 8 14.10 9.17 -11.34
CA ASN A 8 13.32 8.49 -12.38
C ASN A 8 13.12 7.05 -11.94
N TYR A 9 11.91 6.73 -11.52
CA TYR A 9 11.56 5.37 -11.11
C TYR A 9 11.19 4.52 -12.33
N ALA A 10 11.60 3.25 -12.33
CA ALA A 10 11.21 2.33 -13.38
C ALA A 10 9.72 2.03 -13.32
N GLU A 11 9.09 1.92 -14.49
CA GLU A 11 7.70 1.46 -14.58
C GLU A 11 7.67 -0.07 -14.57
N LEU A 12 6.99 -0.65 -13.60
CA LEU A 12 6.78 -2.09 -13.50
C LEU A 12 5.31 -2.41 -13.76
N THR A 13 5.05 -3.55 -14.38
CA THR A 13 3.70 -4.05 -14.55
C THR A 13 3.43 -5.12 -13.50
N ARG A 14 2.45 -4.84 -12.62
CA ARG A 14 2.05 -5.79 -11.58
C ARG A 14 1.07 -6.80 -12.13
N GLN A 15 1.37 -8.08 -11.93
CA GLN A 15 0.54 -9.21 -12.32
C GLN A 15 -0.01 -9.89 -11.07
N GLU A 16 -1.32 -9.88 -10.91
CA GLU A 16 -2.00 -10.54 -9.80
C GLU A 16 -2.20 -12.03 -10.10
N GLY A 17 -2.20 -12.84 -9.07
CA GLY A 17 -2.40 -14.28 -9.13
C GLY A 17 -2.15 -14.89 -7.76
N ASP A 18 -1.93 -16.21 -7.70
CA ASP A 18 -1.56 -16.89 -6.45
C ASP A 18 -0.27 -16.30 -5.86
N VAL A 19 0.64 -15.88 -6.74
CA VAL A 19 1.84 -15.13 -6.40
C VAL A 19 1.80 -13.81 -7.17
N ARG A 20 1.93 -12.68 -6.49
CA ARG A 20 2.05 -11.39 -7.16
C ARG A 20 3.44 -11.27 -7.77
N LEU A 21 3.47 -10.98 -9.06
CA LEU A 21 4.70 -10.79 -9.83
C LEU A 21 4.76 -9.37 -10.38
N TYR A 22 5.98 -8.89 -10.61
CA TYR A 22 6.24 -7.63 -11.29
C TYR A 22 7.07 -7.89 -12.53
N LEU A 23 6.61 -7.37 -13.67
CA LEU A 23 7.38 -7.39 -14.91
C LEU A 23 8.23 -6.13 -15.00
N THR A 24 9.55 -6.31 -15.13
CA THR A 24 10.50 -5.22 -15.24
C THR A 24 10.60 -4.70 -16.68
N PRO A 25 11.17 -3.48 -16.91
CA PRO A 25 11.32 -2.95 -18.27
C PRO A 25 12.19 -3.82 -19.18
N ASP A 26 13.13 -4.57 -18.62
CA ASP A 26 13.99 -5.50 -19.36
C ASP A 26 13.43 -6.91 -19.49
N GLY A 27 12.17 -7.11 -19.12
CA GLY A 27 11.44 -8.39 -19.34
C GLY A 27 11.59 -9.44 -18.25
N GLU A 28 12.22 -9.12 -17.10
CA GLU A 28 12.24 -10.02 -15.95
C GLU A 28 10.88 -10.09 -15.26
N SER A 29 10.51 -11.27 -14.77
CA SER A 29 9.34 -11.45 -13.92
C SER A 29 9.83 -11.73 -12.50
N LEU A 30 9.59 -10.80 -11.59
CA LEU A 30 10.10 -10.86 -10.22
C LEU A 30 8.97 -11.05 -9.20
N PRO A 31 9.17 -11.87 -8.17
CA PRO A 31 8.19 -12.01 -7.09
C PRO A 31 8.10 -10.71 -6.28
N SER A 32 6.88 -10.39 -5.83
CA SER A 32 6.68 -9.24 -4.96
C SER A 32 7.23 -9.52 -3.55
N VAL A 33 7.71 -8.47 -2.89
CA VAL A 33 8.12 -8.53 -1.48
C VAL A 33 6.97 -9.05 -0.61
N THR A 34 5.73 -8.61 -0.88
CA THR A 34 4.53 -9.07 -0.17
C THR A 34 4.35 -10.58 -0.28
N SER A 35 4.53 -11.15 -1.48
CA SER A 35 4.42 -12.60 -1.69
C SER A 35 5.50 -13.37 -0.94
N ILE A 36 6.74 -12.85 -0.93
CA ILE A 36 7.84 -13.45 -0.18
C ILE A 36 7.54 -13.45 1.31
N LEU A 37 7.12 -12.31 1.86
CA LEU A 37 6.77 -12.18 3.26
C LEU A 37 5.62 -13.09 3.66
N ASN A 38 4.60 -13.24 2.80
CA ASN A 38 3.48 -14.15 3.06
C ASN A 38 3.91 -15.62 3.14
N LYS A 39 4.92 -16.02 2.38
CA LYS A 39 5.44 -17.40 2.43
C LYS A 39 6.34 -17.67 3.64
N THR A 40 7.04 -16.66 4.13
CA THR A 40 8.01 -16.80 5.23
C THR A 40 7.43 -16.45 6.60
N LYS A 41 6.28 -15.80 6.63
CA LYS A 41 5.62 -15.31 7.83
C LYS A 41 5.01 -16.45 8.65
N ASP A 42 5.20 -16.41 9.95
CA ASP A 42 4.46 -17.29 10.88
C ASP A 42 2.98 -16.91 10.92
N LYS A 43 2.14 -17.86 10.55
CA LYS A 43 0.68 -17.67 10.50
C LYS A 43 -0.06 -18.20 11.73
N ALA A 44 0.67 -18.67 12.75
CA ALA A 44 0.06 -19.26 13.94
C ALA A 44 -0.84 -18.27 14.70
N PHE A 45 -0.40 -17.02 14.82
CA PHE A 45 -1.18 -15.95 15.46
C PHE A 45 -2.52 -15.70 14.72
N LEU A 46 -2.47 -15.59 13.41
CA LEU A 46 -3.65 -15.36 12.58
C LEU A 46 -4.62 -16.54 12.65
N LYS A 47 -4.10 -17.76 12.65
CA LYS A 47 -4.89 -18.99 12.79
C LYS A 47 -5.61 -19.04 14.14
N LYS A 48 -4.92 -18.70 15.24
CA LYS A 48 -5.51 -18.60 16.56
C LYS A 48 -6.59 -17.52 16.64
N TRP A 49 -6.36 -16.37 16.05
CA TRP A 49 -7.34 -15.29 16.00
C TRP A 49 -8.59 -15.71 15.23
N ARG A 50 -8.44 -16.36 14.06
CA ARG A 50 -9.57 -16.87 13.28
C ARG A 50 -10.41 -17.88 14.08
N ALA A 51 -9.76 -18.79 14.80
CA ALA A 51 -10.44 -19.76 15.64
C ALA A 51 -11.23 -19.09 16.78
N ARG A 52 -10.67 -18.02 17.36
CA ARG A 52 -11.31 -17.28 18.46
C ARG A 52 -12.54 -16.50 18.02
N VAL A 53 -12.49 -15.80 16.89
CA VAL A 53 -13.59 -14.94 16.41
C VAL A 53 -14.60 -15.69 15.54
N GLY A 54 -14.24 -16.85 15.02
CA GLY A 54 -15.03 -17.61 14.04
C GLY A 54 -14.66 -17.27 12.61
N GLU A 55 -14.66 -18.28 11.74
CA GLU A 55 -14.17 -18.13 10.35
C GLU A 55 -14.97 -17.11 9.55
N LYS A 56 -16.30 -17.17 9.63
CA LYS A 56 -17.19 -16.26 8.88
C LYS A 56 -17.00 -14.81 9.29
N LYS A 57 -16.89 -14.54 10.60
CA LYS A 57 -16.66 -13.20 11.14
C LYS A 57 -15.24 -12.71 10.80
N ALA A 58 -14.25 -13.59 10.86
CA ALA A 58 -12.87 -13.27 10.50
C ALA A 58 -12.75 -12.87 9.03
N GLU A 59 -13.38 -13.60 8.11
CA GLU A 59 -13.41 -13.26 6.68
C GLU A 59 -14.04 -11.90 6.43
N LYS A 60 -15.14 -11.58 7.10
CA LYS A 60 -15.78 -10.27 6.99
C LYS A 60 -14.87 -9.15 7.46
N ILE A 61 -14.22 -9.31 8.61
CA ILE A 61 -13.29 -8.31 9.16
C ILE A 61 -12.12 -8.09 8.19
N ILE A 62 -11.54 -9.15 7.65
CA ILE A 62 -10.43 -9.07 6.69
C ILE A 62 -10.88 -8.34 5.43
N ALA A 63 -12.04 -8.69 4.87
CA ALA A 63 -12.57 -8.05 3.66
C ALA A 63 -12.85 -6.56 3.88
N ASP A 64 -13.49 -6.19 4.99
CA ASP A 64 -13.78 -4.79 5.33
C ASP A 64 -12.49 -3.99 5.56
N SER A 65 -11.52 -4.57 6.25
CA SER A 65 -10.22 -3.93 6.49
C SER A 65 -9.45 -3.70 5.19
N ALA A 66 -9.51 -4.64 4.24
CA ALA A 66 -8.88 -4.48 2.94
C ALA A 66 -9.51 -3.33 2.14
N LYS A 67 -10.84 -3.20 2.17
CA LYS A 67 -11.56 -2.10 1.52
C LYS A 67 -11.21 -0.74 2.12
N ILE A 68 -11.19 -0.66 3.45
CA ILE A 68 -10.81 0.57 4.16
C ILE A 68 -9.35 0.93 3.83
N GLY A 69 -8.44 -0.04 3.85
CA GLY A 69 -7.03 0.16 3.52
C GLY A 69 -6.84 0.69 2.11
N THR A 70 -7.52 0.11 1.12
CA THR A 70 -7.47 0.57 -0.27
C THR A 70 -7.95 2.01 -0.39
N ALA A 71 -9.08 2.35 0.23
CA ALA A 71 -9.62 3.71 0.20
C ALA A 71 -8.70 4.70 0.93
N LEU A 72 -8.11 4.28 2.06
CA LEU A 72 -7.18 5.09 2.85
C LEU A 72 -5.92 5.45 2.03
N HIS A 73 -5.30 4.47 1.40
CA HIS A 73 -4.13 4.69 0.56
C HIS A 73 -4.44 5.62 -0.61
N LEU A 74 -5.61 5.47 -1.21
CA LEU A 74 -6.04 6.32 -2.32
C LEU A 74 -6.23 7.77 -1.88
N TYR A 75 -6.82 8.03 -0.71
CA TYR A 75 -6.97 9.38 -0.17
C TYR A 75 -5.60 10.05 0.04
N ILE A 76 -4.64 9.33 0.62
CA ILE A 76 -3.29 9.86 0.86
C ILE A 76 -2.56 10.11 -0.45
N GLU A 77 -2.62 9.18 -1.40
CA GLU A 77 -2.03 9.32 -2.73
C GLU A 77 -2.57 10.56 -3.45
N ARG A 78 -3.89 10.74 -3.47
CA ARG A 78 -4.52 11.90 -4.09
C ARG A 78 -4.12 13.20 -3.40
N PHE A 79 -4.06 13.19 -2.07
CA PHE A 79 -3.63 14.36 -1.32
C PHE A 79 -2.20 14.77 -1.68
N VAL A 80 -1.24 13.85 -1.72
CA VAL A 80 0.17 14.20 -2.02
C VAL A 80 0.37 14.57 -3.48
N ASN A 81 -0.49 14.07 -4.39
CA ASN A 81 -0.48 14.47 -5.79
C ASN A 81 -1.17 15.83 -6.03
N GLY A 82 -1.83 16.39 -5.03
CA GLY A 82 -2.57 17.62 -5.17
C GLY A 82 -3.95 17.46 -5.80
N ASP A 83 -4.43 16.24 -5.93
CA ASP A 83 -5.74 15.94 -6.51
C ASP A 83 -6.84 16.01 -5.45
N LYS A 84 -8.06 16.31 -5.92
CA LYS A 84 -9.26 16.21 -5.08
C LYS A 84 -9.84 14.81 -5.22
N TYR A 85 -10.19 14.22 -4.09
CA TYR A 85 -10.82 12.92 -4.05
C TYR A 85 -11.90 12.88 -2.97
N LYS A 86 -13.05 12.31 -3.32
CA LYS A 86 -14.17 12.16 -2.39
C LYS A 86 -14.89 10.84 -2.66
N ASP A 87 -15.05 10.04 -1.63
CA ASP A 87 -15.82 8.81 -1.64
C ASP A 87 -16.89 8.93 -0.55
N LEU A 88 -18.16 9.02 -0.97
CA LEU A 88 -19.31 9.23 -0.08
C LEU A 88 -19.86 7.92 0.49
N THR A 89 -19.29 6.78 0.15
CA THR A 89 -19.67 5.51 0.78
C THR A 89 -19.28 5.50 2.26
N GLU A 90 -19.91 4.64 3.04
CA GLU A 90 -19.59 4.48 4.46
C GLU A 90 -18.10 4.16 4.69
N ILE A 91 -17.54 3.26 3.87
CA ILE A 91 -16.12 2.93 3.89
C ILE A 91 -15.26 4.14 3.51
N GLY A 92 -15.66 4.89 2.48
CA GLY A 92 -14.96 6.09 2.03
C GLY A 92 -14.92 7.17 3.09
N VAL A 93 -16.02 7.41 3.77
CA VAL A 93 -16.10 8.39 4.88
C VAL A 93 -15.19 7.99 6.04
N GLN A 94 -15.18 6.72 6.40
CA GLN A 94 -14.31 6.20 7.45
C GLN A 94 -12.83 6.32 7.06
N ALA A 95 -12.48 5.96 5.83
CA ALA A 95 -11.12 6.06 5.30
C ALA A 95 -10.64 7.52 5.25
N GLU A 96 -11.52 8.47 4.88
CA GLU A 96 -11.21 9.89 4.87
C GLU A 96 -10.81 10.41 6.25
N LYS A 97 -11.53 10.02 7.30
CA LYS A 97 -11.19 10.40 8.68
C LYS A 97 -9.83 9.87 9.09
N MET A 98 -9.52 8.63 8.75
CA MET A 98 -8.21 8.02 9.03
C MET A 98 -7.10 8.72 8.23
N ALA A 99 -7.34 8.99 6.95
CA ALA A 99 -6.39 9.70 6.09
C ALA A 99 -6.11 11.11 6.62
N GLN A 100 -7.13 11.84 7.04
CA GLN A 100 -6.97 13.18 7.57
C GLN A 100 -6.09 13.19 8.82
N LYS A 101 -6.26 12.21 9.70
CA LYS A 101 -5.40 12.05 10.87
C LYS A 101 -3.94 11.78 10.50
N ILE A 102 -3.71 10.91 9.51
CA ILE A 102 -2.36 10.65 9.02
C ILE A 102 -1.74 11.90 8.41
N ILE A 103 -2.51 12.65 7.63
CA ILE A 103 -2.05 13.89 7.02
C ILE A 103 -1.68 14.93 8.09
N ASP A 104 -2.55 15.13 9.08
CA ASP A 104 -2.37 16.16 10.09
C ASP A 104 -1.26 15.82 11.10
N GLU A 105 -1.13 14.56 11.49
CA GLU A 105 -0.20 14.13 12.52
C GLU A 105 1.05 13.44 11.97
N GLY A 106 0.88 12.60 10.95
CA GLY A 106 1.97 11.79 10.39
C GLY A 106 2.82 12.54 9.38
N LEU A 107 2.21 13.35 8.53
CA LEU A 107 2.93 14.06 7.48
C LEU A 107 3.44 15.44 7.91
N LYS A 108 3.14 15.91 9.10
CA LYS A 108 3.57 17.24 9.58
C LYS A 108 5.09 17.42 9.59
N ASP A 109 5.83 16.35 9.85
CA ASP A 109 7.29 16.36 9.91
C ASP A 109 7.94 15.85 8.61
N VAL A 110 7.15 15.63 7.57
CA VAL A 110 7.63 15.30 6.24
C VAL A 110 7.89 16.59 5.47
N SER A 111 9.15 16.90 5.20
CA SER A 111 9.53 18.17 4.54
C SER A 111 9.47 18.09 3.03
N GLU A 112 9.75 16.93 2.45
CA GLU A 112 9.69 16.70 1.00
C GLU A 112 9.14 15.33 0.71
N ILE A 113 8.33 15.21 -0.34
CA ILE A 113 7.86 13.93 -0.88
C ILE A 113 8.45 13.77 -2.28
N TRP A 114 9.15 12.66 -2.49
CA TRP A 114 9.83 12.36 -3.76
C TRP A 114 9.08 11.33 -4.61
N GLY A 115 8.08 10.71 -4.07
CA GLY A 115 7.24 9.74 -4.77
C GLY A 115 6.15 9.18 -3.89
N SER A 116 5.05 8.75 -4.53
CA SER A 116 3.91 8.08 -3.90
C SER A 116 3.55 6.87 -4.75
N GLU A 117 3.28 5.72 -4.11
CA GLU A 117 2.98 4.46 -4.80
C GLU A 117 4.05 4.10 -5.83
N VAL A 118 5.32 4.13 -5.42
CA VAL A 118 6.48 3.97 -6.31
C VAL A 118 6.85 2.50 -6.41
N HIS A 119 7.01 2.02 -7.65
CA HIS A 119 7.54 0.70 -7.92
C HIS A 119 9.06 0.70 -7.79
N LEU A 120 9.58 -0.26 -7.03
CA LEU A 120 11.02 -0.47 -6.84
C LEU A 120 11.35 -1.94 -7.07
N TYR A 121 12.55 -2.22 -7.57
CA TYR A 121 12.98 -3.61 -7.73
C TYR A 121 14.49 -3.78 -7.54
N TYR A 122 14.85 -4.95 -7.11
CA TYR A 122 16.22 -5.43 -7.07
C TYR A 122 16.39 -6.44 -8.21
N PRO A 123 17.22 -6.16 -9.23
CA PRO A 123 17.35 -7.03 -10.40
C PRO A 123 17.65 -8.48 -10.03
N GLY A 124 16.89 -9.40 -10.63
CA GLY A 124 17.04 -10.83 -10.42
C GLY A 124 16.51 -11.36 -9.09
N LYS A 125 15.96 -10.52 -8.21
CA LYS A 125 15.57 -10.91 -6.84
C LYS A 125 14.09 -10.68 -6.55
N TYR A 126 13.67 -9.45 -6.39
CA TYR A 126 12.31 -9.10 -5.97
C TYR A 126 11.92 -7.69 -6.41
N ALA A 127 10.64 -7.40 -6.30
CA ALA A 127 10.10 -6.08 -6.57
C ALA A 127 8.98 -5.77 -5.59
N GLY A 128 8.58 -4.51 -5.51
CA GLY A 128 7.51 -4.07 -4.64
C GLY A 128 7.06 -2.66 -4.94
N THR A 129 6.00 -2.25 -4.25
CA THR A 129 5.51 -0.87 -4.28
C THR A 129 5.66 -0.27 -2.89
N THR A 130 6.33 0.87 -2.81
CA THR A 130 6.41 1.64 -1.56
C THR A 130 5.37 2.74 -1.56
N ASP A 131 4.72 2.96 -0.43
CA ASP A 131 3.64 3.94 -0.31
C ASP A 131 4.14 5.37 -0.52
N MET A 132 5.31 5.70 0.02
CA MET A 132 5.85 7.05 -0.04
C MET A 132 7.36 7.06 0.14
N ILE A 133 8.02 7.95 -0.59
CA ILE A 133 9.45 8.22 -0.46
C ILE A 133 9.61 9.73 -0.20
N GLY A 134 10.43 10.10 0.77
CA GLY A 134 10.61 11.52 1.10
C GLY A 134 11.62 11.75 2.21
N ILE A 135 11.59 12.97 2.76
CA ILE A 135 12.43 13.37 3.88
C ILE A 135 11.53 13.59 5.11
N TYR A 136 11.85 12.88 6.17
CA TYR A 136 11.24 13.04 7.49
C TYR A 136 12.23 13.73 8.43
N LYS A 137 11.80 14.75 9.14
CA LYS A 137 12.63 15.50 10.08
C LYS A 137 12.12 15.36 11.50
#